data_aa005037d8245db313b9853afb3aa786
#
_entry.id   aa005037d8245db313b9853afb3aa786
#
_cell.length_a   1.000
_cell.length_b   1.000
_cell.length_c   1.000
_cell.angle_alpha   90.00
_cell.angle_beta   90.00
_cell.angle_gamma   90.00
#
_symmetry.space_group_name_H-M   'P 1'
#
loop_
_entity.id
_entity.type
_entity.pdbx_description
1 polymer ?
#
loop_
_entity_poly.entity_id
_entity_poly.type
_entity_poly.pdbx_seq_one_letter_code
_entity_poly.pdbx_strand_id
1 'polypeptide(L)'
;MRAATITSAGKGTGMKIAITYILISVLASVIGQLLLKVGMNKMGSITLSAGQFLSTSWKMATNPYVFIGLAIYLAGTVFWLAALSRVDLSYAYPFASLSYVVMLVASWMMFDEKITLGRLIGTVVIGLGVFLISRS
;
A
#
# COMPACT_ATOMS: atom_id res chain seq x y z
N MET A 1 30.01 -0.87 5.85
CA MET A 1 29.42 -1.64 4.73
C MET A 1 30.14 -1.26 3.45
N ARG A 2 30.83 -2.19 2.84
CA ARG A 2 31.38 -1.97 1.51
C ARG A 2 30.24 -1.93 0.50
N ALA A 3 30.01 -0.78 -0.12
CA ALA A 3 29.17 -0.72 -1.30
C ALA A 3 29.81 -1.60 -2.38
N ALA A 4 29.16 -2.71 -2.72
CA ALA A 4 29.58 -3.52 -3.85
C ALA A 4 29.56 -2.63 -5.10
N THR A 5 30.68 -2.58 -5.82
CA THR A 5 30.78 -1.82 -7.07
C THR A 5 29.92 -2.56 -8.11
N ILE A 6 28.66 -2.16 -8.18
CA ILE A 6 27.73 -2.70 -9.18
C ILE A 6 28.05 -1.97 -10.48
N THR A 7 28.35 -2.72 -11.53
CA THR A 7 28.51 -2.17 -12.89
C THR A 7 27.25 -1.43 -13.31
N SER A 8 27.35 -0.40 -14.15
CA SER A 8 26.21 0.42 -14.58
C SER A 8 25.05 -0.40 -15.16
N ALA A 9 25.36 -1.48 -15.88
CA ALA A 9 24.36 -2.41 -16.39
C ALA A 9 23.62 -3.16 -15.27
N GLY A 10 24.32 -3.56 -14.21
CA GLY A 10 23.73 -4.22 -13.04
C GLY A 10 22.86 -3.27 -12.21
N LYS A 11 23.19 -1.98 -12.14
CA LYS A 11 22.35 -0.96 -11.46
C LYS A 11 21.00 -0.78 -12.15
N GLY A 12 20.97 -0.72 -13.48
CA GLY A 12 19.73 -0.58 -14.23
C GLY A 12 18.79 -1.79 -14.05
N THR A 13 19.33 -2.98 -14.06
CA THR A 13 18.55 -4.23 -13.85
C THR A 13 18.04 -4.32 -12.41
N GLY A 14 18.88 -4.01 -11.41
CA GLY A 14 18.49 -4.01 -10.00
C GLY A 14 17.41 -2.99 -9.70
N MET A 15 17.46 -1.80 -10.32
CA MET A 15 16.45 -0.77 -10.19
C MET A 15 15.10 -1.19 -10.79
N LYS A 16 15.10 -1.82 -11.98
CA LYS A 16 13.88 -2.35 -12.61
C LYS A 16 13.21 -3.42 -11.76
N ILE A 17 14.00 -4.32 -11.17
CA ILE A 17 13.50 -5.36 -10.25
C ILE A 17 12.89 -4.71 -9.01
N ALA A 18 13.55 -3.73 -8.41
CA ALA A 18 13.06 -3.02 -7.25
C ALA A 18 11.73 -2.32 -7.53
N ILE A 19 11.61 -1.60 -8.66
CA ILE A 19 10.37 -0.94 -9.08
C ILE A 19 9.25 -1.97 -9.28
N THR A 20 9.54 -3.10 -9.90
CA THR A 20 8.56 -4.19 -10.08
C THR A 20 8.05 -4.69 -8.73
N TYR A 21 8.94 -4.92 -7.76
CA TYR A 21 8.56 -5.33 -6.41
C TYR A 21 7.72 -4.28 -5.70
N ILE A 22 8.07 -3.00 -5.84
CA ILE A 22 7.29 -1.89 -5.28
C ILE A 22 5.87 -1.88 -5.88
N LEU A 23 5.75 -2.01 -7.20
CA LEU A 23 4.44 -2.00 -7.86
C LEU A 23 3.58 -3.18 -7.46
N ILE A 24 4.15 -4.38 -7.36
CA ILE A 24 3.44 -5.58 -6.86
C ILE A 24 2.99 -5.36 -5.42
N SER A 25 3.86 -4.82 -4.59
CA SER A 25 3.54 -4.51 -3.19
C SER A 25 2.42 -3.49 -3.07
N VAL A 26 2.46 -2.42 -3.86
CA VAL A 26 1.41 -1.38 -3.88
C VAL A 26 0.07 -1.98 -4.30
N LEU A 27 0.04 -2.78 -5.36
CA LEU A 27 -1.20 -3.44 -5.82
C LEU A 27 -1.74 -4.40 -4.76
N ALA A 28 -0.90 -5.23 -4.17
CA ALA A 28 -1.31 -6.14 -3.10
C ALA A 28 -1.85 -5.37 -1.87
N SER A 29 -1.19 -4.28 -1.50
CA SER A 29 -1.64 -3.41 -0.40
C SER A 29 -3.02 -2.81 -0.68
N VAL A 30 -3.24 -2.31 -1.88
CA VAL A 30 -4.54 -1.73 -2.27
C VAL A 30 -5.63 -2.80 -2.25
N ILE A 31 -5.40 -3.95 -2.88
CA ILE A 31 -6.36 -5.05 -2.90
C ILE A 31 -6.67 -5.53 -1.47
N GLY A 32 -5.63 -5.73 -0.66
CA GLY A 32 -5.79 -6.11 0.74
C GLY A 32 -6.62 -5.10 1.53
N GLN A 33 -6.33 -3.82 1.39
CA GLN A 33 -7.06 -2.75 2.09
C GLN A 33 -8.51 -2.62 1.62
N LEU A 34 -8.79 -2.81 0.33
CA LEU A 34 -10.17 -2.82 -0.18
C LEU A 34 -10.97 -3.99 0.42
N LEU A 35 -10.39 -5.17 0.50
CA LEU A 35 -11.02 -6.31 1.17
C LEU A 35 -11.26 -6.07 2.65
N LEU A 36 -10.28 -5.45 3.35
CA LEU A 36 -10.44 -5.03 4.74
C LEU A 36 -11.61 -4.06 4.89
N LYS A 37 -11.74 -3.08 4.00
CA LYS A 37 -12.84 -2.11 4.01
C LYS A 37 -14.19 -2.79 3.78
N VAL A 38 -14.28 -3.70 2.82
CA VAL A 38 -15.50 -4.49 2.57
C VAL A 38 -15.90 -5.28 3.83
N GLY A 39 -14.94 -5.96 4.45
CA GLY A 39 -15.18 -6.70 5.69
C GLY A 39 -15.65 -5.81 6.84
N MET A 40 -15.01 -4.67 7.01
CA MET A 40 -15.38 -3.71 8.06
C MET A 40 -16.73 -3.06 7.81
N ASN A 41 -17.09 -2.76 6.56
CA ASN A 41 -18.42 -2.25 6.22
C ASN A 41 -19.53 -3.26 6.60
N LYS A 42 -19.26 -4.55 6.48
CA LYS A 42 -20.21 -5.61 6.88
C LYS A 42 -20.33 -5.73 8.40
N MET A 43 -19.27 -5.44 9.14
CA MET A 43 -19.25 -5.48 10.60
C MET A 43 -19.86 -4.23 11.25
N GLY A 44 -19.93 -3.11 10.51
CA GLY A 44 -20.38 -1.83 11.02
C GLY A 44 -19.32 -1.09 11.84
N SER A 45 -19.72 -0.02 12.53
CA SER A 45 -18.81 0.76 13.36
C SER A 45 -18.33 -0.03 14.58
N ILE A 46 -17.02 -0.04 14.80
CA ILE A 46 -16.38 -0.74 15.90
C ILE A 46 -15.71 0.25 16.83
N THR A 47 -15.96 0.10 18.13
CA THR A 47 -15.25 0.84 19.18
C THR A 47 -14.32 -0.12 19.91
N LEU A 48 -13.04 0.20 19.93
CA LEU A 48 -12.05 -0.57 20.67
C LEU A 48 -12.05 -0.11 22.13
N SER A 49 -12.48 -0.99 23.03
CA SER A 49 -12.39 -0.80 24.47
C SER A 49 -11.48 -1.85 25.09
N ALA A 50 -10.84 -1.51 26.21
CA ALA A 50 -9.91 -2.42 26.89
C ALA A 50 -10.55 -3.78 27.26
N GLY A 51 -11.83 -3.78 27.69
CA GLY A 51 -12.55 -5.00 28.06
C GLY A 51 -13.05 -5.84 26.89
N GLN A 52 -13.13 -5.27 25.68
CA GLN A 52 -13.68 -5.95 24.49
C GLN A 52 -12.65 -6.12 23.37
N PHE A 53 -11.41 -5.73 23.62
CA PHE A 53 -10.37 -5.75 22.59
C PHE A 53 -10.16 -7.13 21.98
N LEU A 54 -10.03 -8.17 22.81
CA LEU A 54 -9.82 -9.53 22.35
C LEU A 54 -11.03 -10.10 21.58
N SER A 55 -12.25 -9.87 22.06
CA SER A 55 -13.46 -10.35 21.38
C SER A 55 -13.67 -9.63 20.05
N THR A 56 -13.44 -8.34 19.99
CA THR A 56 -13.53 -7.54 18.76
C THR A 56 -12.47 -7.99 17.75
N SER A 57 -11.23 -8.17 18.19
CA SER A 57 -10.15 -8.66 17.34
C SER A 57 -10.44 -10.06 16.79
N TRP A 58 -11.02 -10.94 17.60
CA TRP A 58 -11.44 -12.26 17.16
C TRP A 58 -12.54 -12.22 16.10
N LYS A 59 -13.55 -11.37 16.28
CA LYS A 59 -14.60 -11.14 15.28
C LYS A 59 -14.03 -10.63 13.96
N MET A 60 -13.08 -9.70 14.02
CA MET A 60 -12.39 -9.19 12.83
C MET A 60 -11.60 -10.30 12.14
N ALA A 61 -10.83 -11.08 12.88
CA ALA A 61 -10.00 -12.15 12.33
C ALA A 61 -10.82 -13.28 11.70
N THR A 62 -12.02 -13.54 12.19
CA THR A 62 -12.93 -14.59 11.67
C THR A 62 -13.76 -14.12 10.47
N ASN A 63 -13.78 -12.81 10.18
CA ASN A 63 -14.42 -12.29 8.98
C ASN A 63 -13.59 -12.71 7.75
N PRO A 64 -14.17 -13.41 6.76
CA PRO A 64 -13.41 -13.91 5.61
C PRO A 64 -12.78 -12.79 4.77
N TYR A 65 -13.43 -11.66 4.62
CA TYR A 65 -12.88 -10.51 3.89
C TYR A 65 -11.69 -9.90 4.61
N VAL A 66 -11.77 -9.75 5.92
CA VAL A 66 -10.67 -9.24 6.74
C VAL A 66 -9.49 -10.22 6.71
N PHE A 67 -9.75 -11.50 6.86
CA PHE A 67 -8.72 -12.54 6.85
C PHE A 67 -7.96 -12.57 5.51
N ILE A 68 -8.69 -12.64 4.40
CA ILE A 68 -8.09 -12.66 3.06
C ILE A 68 -7.38 -11.33 2.78
N GLY A 69 -7.97 -10.21 3.14
CA GLY A 69 -7.36 -8.89 2.98
C GLY A 69 -6.03 -8.76 3.71
N LEU A 70 -5.95 -9.21 4.96
CA LEU A 70 -4.70 -9.24 5.72
C LEU A 70 -3.67 -10.18 5.10
N ALA A 71 -4.09 -11.36 4.63
CA ALA A 71 -3.18 -12.30 3.98
C ALA A 71 -2.54 -11.71 2.72
N ILE A 72 -3.32 -11.04 1.86
CA ILE A 72 -2.84 -10.36 0.67
C ILE A 72 -1.93 -9.19 1.05
N TYR A 73 -2.31 -8.40 2.05
CA TYR A 73 -1.50 -7.29 2.55
C TYR A 73 -0.12 -7.77 3.04
N LEU A 74 -0.09 -8.84 3.82
CA LEU A 74 1.15 -9.42 4.32
C LEU A 74 2.01 -9.99 3.18
N ALA A 75 1.40 -10.63 2.19
CA ALA A 75 2.12 -11.07 1.00
C ALA A 75 2.76 -9.90 0.24
N GLY A 76 2.04 -8.79 0.10
CA GLY A 76 2.58 -7.55 -0.46
C GLY A 76 3.75 -6.99 0.34
N THR A 77 3.73 -7.11 1.66
CA THR A 77 4.81 -6.68 2.54
C THR A 77 6.12 -7.43 2.25
N VAL A 78 6.05 -8.69 1.88
CA VAL A 78 7.26 -9.46 1.48
C VAL A 78 7.92 -8.83 0.25
N PHE A 79 7.14 -8.45 -0.75
CA PHE A 79 7.66 -7.75 -1.92
C PHE A 79 8.21 -6.36 -1.57
N TRP A 80 7.57 -5.66 -0.66
CA TRP A 80 8.06 -4.39 -0.14
C TRP A 80 9.42 -4.53 0.51
N LEU A 81 9.59 -5.51 1.39
CA LEU A 81 10.87 -5.78 2.03
C LEU A 81 11.95 -6.18 1.02
N ALA A 82 11.58 -6.98 0.00
CA ALA A 82 12.49 -7.33 -1.09
C ALA A 82 12.92 -6.10 -1.89
N ALA A 83 12.03 -5.14 -2.11
CA ALA A 83 12.36 -3.88 -2.75
C ALA A 83 13.33 -3.05 -1.90
N LEU A 84 13.06 -2.92 -0.60
CA LEU A 84 13.91 -2.19 0.33
C LEU A 84 15.32 -2.77 0.46
N SER A 85 15.52 -4.04 0.13
CA SER A 85 16.86 -4.63 0.07
C SER A 85 17.69 -4.14 -1.11
N ARG A 86 17.08 -3.41 -2.05
CA ARG A 86 17.71 -3.00 -3.31
C ARG A 86 17.79 -1.48 -3.49
N VAL A 87 16.91 -0.74 -2.86
CA VAL A 87 16.81 0.72 -2.99
C VAL A 87 16.63 1.38 -1.64
N ASP A 88 16.99 2.65 -1.57
CA ASP A 88 16.84 3.44 -0.36
C ASP A 88 15.37 3.66 0.00
N LEU A 89 15.11 3.75 1.28
CA LEU A 89 13.78 4.00 1.82
C LEU A 89 13.19 5.31 1.30
N SER A 90 14.01 6.36 1.21
CA SER A 90 13.60 7.67 0.70
C SER A 90 13.20 7.64 -0.78
N TYR A 91 13.72 6.68 -1.54
CA TYR A 91 13.32 6.45 -2.93
C TYR A 91 12.04 5.60 -3.01
N ALA A 92 11.95 4.54 -2.22
CA ALA A 92 10.83 3.60 -2.27
C ALA A 92 9.51 4.20 -1.75
N TYR A 93 9.56 4.97 -0.67
CA TYR A 93 8.37 5.47 0.03
C TYR A 93 7.45 6.34 -0.84
N PRO A 94 7.95 7.28 -1.65
CA PRO A 94 7.09 8.05 -2.53
C PRO A 94 6.30 7.20 -3.53
N PHE A 95 6.88 6.09 -4.01
CA PHE A 95 6.15 5.17 -4.87
C PHE A 95 4.99 4.48 -4.14
N ALA A 96 5.13 4.20 -2.84
CA ALA A 96 4.03 3.70 -2.03
C ALA A 96 2.85 4.69 -1.99
N SER A 97 3.11 5.98 -2.13
CA SER A 97 2.08 7.02 -2.20
C SER A 97 1.19 6.91 -3.44
N LEU A 98 1.60 6.18 -4.48
CA LEU A 98 0.74 5.87 -5.63
C LEU A 98 -0.50 5.09 -5.21
N SER A 99 -0.45 4.36 -4.09
CA SER A 99 -1.62 3.70 -3.52
C SER A 99 -2.76 4.69 -3.24
N TYR A 100 -2.46 5.94 -2.91
CA TYR A 100 -3.47 6.98 -2.69
C TYR A 100 -4.28 7.28 -3.96
N VAL A 101 -3.62 7.33 -5.11
CA VAL A 101 -4.29 7.57 -6.40
C VAL A 101 -5.24 6.42 -6.71
N VAL A 102 -4.75 5.19 -6.61
CA VAL A 102 -5.54 3.99 -6.87
C VAL A 102 -6.68 3.88 -5.86
N MET A 103 -6.41 4.15 -4.59
CA MET A 103 -7.40 4.08 -3.53
C MET A 103 -8.50 5.12 -3.69
N LEU A 104 -8.17 6.34 -4.14
CA LEU A 104 -9.15 7.40 -4.41
C LEU A 104 -10.16 6.94 -5.48
N VAL A 105 -9.67 6.39 -6.57
CA VAL A 105 -10.50 5.88 -7.67
C VAL A 105 -11.32 4.67 -7.20
N ALA A 106 -10.69 3.73 -6.52
CA ALA A 106 -11.35 2.52 -6.04
C ALA A 106 -12.44 2.82 -5.01
N SER A 107 -12.20 3.74 -4.07
CA SER A 107 -13.20 4.11 -3.06
C SER A 107 -14.42 4.79 -3.68
N TRP A 108 -14.19 5.62 -4.69
CA TRP A 108 -15.28 6.22 -5.44
C TRP A 108 -16.11 5.18 -6.21
N MET A 109 -15.44 4.24 -6.89
CA MET A 109 -16.12 3.24 -7.72
C MET A 109 -16.81 2.14 -6.91
N MET A 110 -16.19 1.69 -5.82
CA MET A 110 -16.65 0.51 -5.06
C MET A 110 -17.54 0.87 -3.88
N PHE A 111 -17.29 2.01 -3.23
CA PHE A 111 -17.96 2.41 -2.00
C PHE A 111 -18.82 3.65 -2.16
N ASP A 112 -18.90 4.20 -3.37
CA ASP A 112 -19.63 5.44 -3.68
C ASP A 112 -19.24 6.60 -2.73
N GLU A 113 -17.98 6.63 -2.34
CA GLU A 113 -17.45 7.68 -1.46
C GLU A 113 -17.34 8.99 -2.25
N LYS A 114 -17.78 10.08 -1.62
CA LYS A 114 -17.67 11.41 -2.23
C LYS A 114 -16.23 11.90 -2.25
N ILE A 115 -15.72 12.19 -3.43
CA ILE A 115 -14.41 12.81 -3.60
C ILE A 115 -14.56 14.32 -3.49
N THR A 116 -13.96 14.89 -2.45
CA THR A 116 -13.90 16.34 -2.31
C THR A 116 -12.81 16.93 -3.19
N LEU A 117 -12.95 18.20 -3.56
CA LEU A 117 -11.95 18.92 -4.35
C LEU A 117 -10.57 18.90 -3.65
N GLY A 118 -10.53 19.02 -2.32
CA GLY A 118 -9.29 18.93 -1.55
C GLY A 118 -8.61 17.58 -1.68
N ARG A 119 -9.35 16.47 -1.65
CA ARG A 119 -8.81 15.12 -1.87
C ARG A 119 -8.24 14.96 -3.27
N LEU A 120 -8.95 15.49 -4.27
CA LEU A 120 -8.49 15.43 -5.66
C LEU A 120 -7.18 16.21 -5.85
N ILE A 121 -7.14 17.46 -5.39
CA ILE A 121 -5.95 18.32 -5.48
C ILE A 121 -4.77 17.68 -4.73
N GLY A 122 -4.99 17.21 -3.50
CA GLY A 122 -3.96 16.55 -2.70
C GLY A 122 -3.38 15.31 -3.40
N THR A 123 -4.22 14.51 -4.04
CA THR A 123 -3.79 13.33 -4.80
C THR A 123 -2.95 13.71 -6.02
N VAL A 124 -3.32 14.76 -6.73
CA VAL A 124 -2.52 15.30 -7.85
C VAL A 124 -1.15 15.77 -7.37
N VAL A 125 -1.09 16.49 -6.25
CA VAL A 125 0.18 16.94 -5.64
C VAL A 125 1.06 15.75 -5.25
N ILE A 126 0.49 14.69 -4.68
CA ILE A 126 1.22 13.45 -4.39
C ILE A 126 1.80 12.85 -5.68
N GLY A 127 1.02 12.74 -6.73
CA GLY A 127 1.48 12.23 -8.02
C GLY A 127 2.64 13.03 -8.60
N LEU A 128 2.56 14.36 -8.53
CA LEU A 128 3.65 15.24 -8.94
C LEU A 128 4.91 15.03 -8.10
N GLY A 129 4.77 14.88 -6.78
CA GLY A 129 5.89 14.57 -5.88
C GLY A 129 6.59 13.26 -6.24
N VAL A 130 5.83 12.21 -6.50
CA VAL A 130 6.37 10.91 -6.95
C VAL A 130 7.12 11.06 -8.27
N PHE A 131 6.54 11.80 -9.21
CA PHE A 131 7.19 12.05 -10.51
C PHE A 131 8.54 12.76 -10.35
N LEU A 132 8.62 13.78 -9.51
CA LEU A 132 9.87 14.51 -9.26
C LEU A 132 10.93 13.59 -8.65
N ILE A 133 10.56 12.76 -7.68
CA ILE A 133 11.49 11.83 -7.01
C ILE A 133 11.95 10.73 -7.97
N SER A 134 11.07 10.25 -8.83
CA SER A 134 11.44 9.23 -9.83
C SER A 134 12.51 9.70 -10.79
N ARG A 135 12.66 11.02 -10.95
CA ARG A 135 13.67 11.63 -11.81
C ARG A 135 14.94 12.03 -11.06
N SER A 136 14.91 12.03 -9.79
CA SER A 136 16.10 12.31 -8.98
C SER A 136 16.88 11.01 -8.70
#